data_96bbe7abf4470684dba95045b916c8ce
#
_entry.id   96bbe7abf4470684dba95045b916c8ce
#
_cell.length_a   1.000
_cell.length_b   1.000
_cell.length_c   1.000
_cell.angle_alpha   90.00
_cell.angle_beta   90.00
_cell.angle_gamma   90.00
#
_symmetry.space_group_name_H-M   'P 1'
#
loop_
_entity.id
_entity.type
_entity.pdbx_description
1 polymer ?
#
loop_
_entity_poly.entity_id
_entity_poly.type
_entity_poly.pdbx_seq_one_letter_code
_entity_poly.pdbx_strand_id
1 'polypeptide(L)'
;MAYTIEAGRVVFDEAPTEGAEVEIVVSTTNNLVGFRDPNNFYPRRVNEADTNRLAVNDLTNKHPVIKHKRDTVDDLTTEPKPSYNASYPFNHVKETESGHIQEFDDTPGHERIHEYHRSGTFYEVHPDGARVSKIVGDGYEIVHGKKEVRVRGNVNVFVDGDASLYVRGNMDAQVDENLKFNVGKNIDFHAGENIRMFSNQSMEFTTQTTMTQTSVGKFLQQSVDDMQIITSANFTNSVLGNYDMVIDGNSLTDIAGTL
;
A
#
# COMPACT_ATOMS: atom_id res chain seq x y z
N MET A 1 -19.43 -47.20 -19.83
CA MET A 1 -18.68 -47.86 -20.88
C MET A 1 -17.26 -47.32 -20.80
N ALA A 2 -16.26 -48.17 -20.60
CA ALA A 2 -14.86 -47.75 -20.56
C ALA A 2 -14.30 -47.72 -22.00
N TYR A 3 -13.40 -46.79 -22.26
CA TYR A 3 -12.76 -46.65 -23.56
C TYR A 3 -11.32 -46.12 -23.40
N THR A 4 -10.47 -46.46 -24.38
CA THR A 4 -9.13 -45.88 -24.52
C THR A 4 -9.00 -45.17 -25.87
N ILE A 5 -8.09 -44.21 -25.96
CA ILE A 5 -7.78 -43.55 -27.23
C ILE A 5 -6.38 -43.95 -27.65
N GLU A 6 -6.30 -44.72 -28.75
CA GLU A 6 -5.04 -45.16 -29.34
C GLU A 6 -4.91 -44.63 -30.77
N ALA A 7 -3.80 -43.94 -31.05
CA ALA A 7 -3.48 -43.42 -32.38
C ALA A 7 -4.63 -42.66 -33.07
N GLY A 8 -5.43 -41.92 -32.31
CA GLY A 8 -6.56 -41.14 -32.84
C GLY A 8 -7.83 -41.95 -33.08
N ARG A 9 -7.90 -43.16 -32.58
CA ARG A 9 -9.10 -43.99 -32.60
C ARG A 9 -9.62 -44.21 -31.18
N VAL A 10 -10.94 -44.18 -31.04
CA VAL A 10 -11.60 -44.55 -29.78
C VAL A 10 -11.81 -46.06 -29.82
N VAL A 11 -11.21 -46.75 -28.85
CA VAL A 11 -11.33 -48.20 -28.69
C VAL A 11 -12.19 -48.43 -27.45
N PHE A 12 -13.33 -49.09 -27.61
CA PHE A 12 -14.19 -49.49 -26.50
C PHE A 12 -13.75 -50.86 -25.95
N ASP A 13 -13.71 -50.99 -24.64
CA ASP A 13 -13.38 -52.26 -23.96
C ASP A 13 -14.44 -53.34 -24.27
N GLU A 14 -15.68 -52.95 -24.54
CA GLU A 14 -16.77 -53.82 -25.00
C GLU A 14 -17.48 -53.14 -26.18
N ALA A 15 -17.86 -53.93 -27.18
CA ALA A 15 -18.58 -53.44 -28.36
C ALA A 15 -19.93 -52.81 -27.92
N PRO A 16 -20.30 -51.62 -28.42
CA PRO A 16 -21.64 -51.08 -28.20
C PRO A 16 -22.71 -52.05 -28.74
N THR A 17 -23.83 -52.12 -28.03
CA THR A 17 -24.96 -52.93 -28.52
C THR A 17 -25.50 -52.38 -29.83
N GLU A 18 -25.98 -53.25 -30.71
CA GLU A 18 -26.53 -52.87 -32.00
C GLU A 18 -27.66 -51.88 -31.85
N GLY A 19 -27.54 -50.71 -32.50
CA GLY A 19 -28.49 -49.61 -32.39
C GLY A 19 -28.25 -48.59 -31.24
N ALA A 20 -27.18 -48.73 -30.48
CA ALA A 20 -26.81 -47.74 -29.49
C ALA A 20 -26.26 -46.45 -30.16
N GLU A 21 -26.84 -45.33 -29.86
CA GLU A 21 -26.31 -44.02 -30.23
C GLU A 21 -25.08 -43.71 -29.33
N VAL A 22 -23.90 -43.59 -29.92
CA VAL A 22 -22.69 -43.28 -29.20
C VAL A 22 -22.29 -41.82 -29.51
N GLU A 23 -22.54 -40.92 -28.59
CA GLU A 23 -22.02 -39.58 -28.66
C GLU A 23 -20.57 -39.55 -28.16
N ILE A 24 -19.62 -39.35 -29.05
CA ILE A 24 -18.22 -39.19 -28.70
C ILE A 24 -17.92 -37.70 -28.50
N VAL A 25 -18.01 -37.23 -27.28
CA VAL A 25 -17.52 -35.89 -26.90
C VAL A 25 -16.01 -35.99 -26.71
N VAL A 26 -15.25 -35.74 -27.77
CA VAL A 26 -13.80 -35.59 -27.65
C VAL A 26 -13.50 -34.25 -27.04
N SER A 27 -13.41 -34.15 -25.72
CA SER A 27 -12.78 -33.03 -25.07
C SER A 27 -11.26 -33.16 -25.28
N THR A 28 -10.75 -32.58 -26.34
CA THR A 28 -9.30 -32.48 -26.51
C THR A 28 -8.77 -31.53 -25.44
N THR A 29 -8.07 -32.07 -24.47
CA THR A 29 -7.30 -31.29 -23.47
C THR A 29 -6.08 -30.62 -24.11
N ASN A 30 -5.92 -30.66 -25.41
CA ASN A 30 -4.95 -29.89 -26.15
C ASN A 30 -5.49 -28.49 -26.33
N ASN A 31 -4.94 -27.55 -25.58
CA ASN A 31 -5.16 -26.11 -25.61
C ASN A 31 -4.90 -25.43 -26.98
N LEU A 32 -4.85 -26.16 -28.04
CA LEU A 32 -4.59 -25.68 -29.39
C LEU A 32 -5.86 -25.53 -30.25
N VAL A 33 -7.00 -26.02 -29.77
CA VAL A 33 -8.26 -25.88 -30.50
C VAL A 33 -9.18 -25.04 -29.61
N GLY A 34 -9.31 -23.82 -29.97
CA GLY A 34 -10.13 -22.85 -29.26
C GLY A 34 -11.55 -23.33 -28.99
N PHE A 35 -12.19 -22.70 -27.98
CA PHE A 35 -13.59 -22.88 -27.64
C PHE A 35 -14.45 -22.81 -28.91
N ARG A 36 -15.31 -23.77 -29.09
CA ARG A 36 -16.26 -23.76 -30.19
C ARG A 36 -17.46 -22.95 -29.81
N ASP A 37 -17.51 -21.65 -30.26
CA ASP A 37 -18.72 -20.87 -30.14
C ASP A 37 -19.88 -21.60 -30.87
N PRO A 38 -20.84 -22.18 -30.12
CA PRO A 38 -21.94 -22.95 -30.75
C PRO A 38 -22.85 -22.04 -31.60
N ASN A 39 -22.79 -20.74 -31.40
CA ASN A 39 -23.64 -19.76 -32.09
C ASN A 39 -22.92 -19.06 -33.26
N ASN A 40 -21.62 -19.29 -33.45
CA ASN A 40 -20.81 -18.66 -34.51
C ASN A 40 -20.87 -17.10 -34.51
N PHE A 41 -21.09 -16.48 -33.38
CA PHE A 41 -21.14 -15.03 -33.31
C PHE A 41 -19.75 -14.39 -33.37
N TYR A 42 -18.72 -15.13 -33.01
CA TYR A 42 -17.35 -14.63 -32.97
C TYR A 42 -16.51 -15.20 -34.10
N PRO A 43 -15.82 -14.32 -34.87
CA PRO A 43 -14.87 -14.76 -35.85
C PRO A 43 -13.70 -15.49 -35.15
N ARG A 44 -13.48 -16.74 -35.52
CA ARG A 44 -12.35 -17.53 -35.02
C ARG A 44 -11.09 -17.18 -35.79
N ARG A 45 -10.12 -16.69 -35.06
CA ARG A 45 -8.74 -16.81 -35.50
C ARG A 45 -8.12 -18.02 -34.83
N VAL A 46 -7.43 -18.84 -35.62
CA VAL A 46 -6.57 -19.90 -35.08
C VAL A 46 -5.56 -19.25 -34.13
N ASN A 47 -5.55 -19.64 -32.86
CA ASN A 47 -4.74 -19.11 -31.77
C ASN A 47 -5.25 -17.81 -31.12
N GLU A 48 -6.52 -17.46 -31.21
CA GLU A 48 -7.08 -16.40 -30.39
C GLU A 48 -7.36 -16.88 -28.97
N ALA A 49 -7.01 -16.00 -28.01
CA ALA A 49 -7.06 -16.30 -26.59
C ALA A 49 -8.45 -16.17 -25.95
N ASP A 50 -9.50 -15.78 -26.68
CA ASP A 50 -10.90 -15.80 -26.24
C ASP A 50 -11.45 -17.20 -25.98
N THR A 51 -10.63 -18.21 -26.25
CA THR A 51 -10.82 -19.59 -25.83
C THR A 51 -10.15 -19.93 -24.51
N ASN A 52 -9.52 -18.98 -23.91
CA ASN A 52 -8.87 -19.11 -22.62
C ASN A 52 -9.90 -19.46 -21.54
N ARG A 53 -9.48 -20.24 -20.54
CA ARG A 53 -10.30 -20.64 -19.39
C ARG A 53 -10.86 -19.45 -18.62
N LEU A 54 -10.13 -18.34 -18.59
CA LEU A 54 -10.60 -17.11 -17.98
C LEU A 54 -11.78 -16.49 -18.71
N ALA A 55 -11.83 -16.60 -20.04
CA ALA A 55 -12.93 -16.10 -20.85
C ALA A 55 -14.24 -16.86 -20.58
N VAL A 56 -14.15 -18.15 -20.31
CA VAL A 56 -15.31 -19.03 -20.07
C VAL A 56 -15.61 -19.25 -18.58
N ASN A 57 -14.96 -18.52 -17.69
CA ASN A 57 -15.09 -18.67 -16.24
C ASN A 57 -14.80 -20.09 -15.74
N ASP A 58 -13.92 -20.82 -16.41
CA ASP A 58 -13.48 -22.13 -15.97
C ASP A 58 -12.43 -22.00 -14.86
N LEU A 59 -12.91 -21.85 -13.61
CA LEU A 59 -12.11 -21.73 -12.40
C LEU A 59 -11.48 -23.04 -11.96
N THR A 60 -11.71 -24.12 -12.69
CA THR A 60 -11.47 -25.48 -12.18
C THR A 60 -10.00 -25.76 -11.96
N ASN A 61 -9.07 -24.99 -12.49
CA ASN A 61 -7.69 -25.28 -12.12
C ASN A 61 -6.65 -24.20 -12.44
N LYS A 62 -5.98 -23.78 -11.41
CA LYS A 62 -4.55 -23.43 -11.43
C LYS A 62 -4.16 -22.15 -12.17
N HIS A 63 -5.09 -21.31 -12.57
CA HIS A 63 -4.71 -20.01 -13.10
C HIS A 63 -4.13 -19.15 -11.97
N PRO A 64 -2.87 -18.71 -12.05
CA PRO A 64 -2.24 -17.96 -10.97
C PRO A 64 -2.96 -16.64 -10.64
N VAL A 65 -3.67 -16.06 -11.60
CA VAL A 65 -4.46 -14.82 -11.45
C VAL A 65 -5.58 -14.95 -10.42
N ILE A 66 -6.16 -16.14 -10.25
CA ILE A 66 -7.30 -16.36 -9.34
C ILE A 66 -6.82 -16.69 -7.93
N LYS A 67 -5.58 -17.12 -7.79
CA LYS A 67 -4.97 -17.51 -6.51
C LYS A 67 -4.15 -16.39 -5.89
N HIS A 68 -4.57 -15.14 -6.05
CA HIS A 68 -3.95 -14.06 -5.29
C HIS A 68 -4.12 -14.37 -3.81
N LYS A 69 -3.03 -14.87 -3.22
CA LYS A 69 -2.91 -14.90 -1.78
C LYS A 69 -2.99 -13.45 -1.33
N ARG A 70 -4.02 -13.13 -0.58
CA ARG A 70 -4.08 -11.84 0.06
C ARG A 70 -2.95 -11.75 1.04
N ASP A 71 -2.09 -10.79 0.84
CA ASP A 71 -1.11 -10.44 1.84
C ASP A 71 -1.85 -9.60 2.89
N THR A 72 -2.04 -10.18 4.06
CA THR A 72 -2.44 -9.44 5.25
C THR A 72 -1.15 -8.96 5.88
N VAL A 73 -0.92 -7.66 5.85
CA VAL A 73 0.13 -7.04 6.64
C VAL A 73 -0.51 -6.60 7.95
N ASP A 74 -0.27 -7.34 9.02
CA ASP A 74 -0.55 -7.02 10.42
C ASP A 74 -1.91 -6.35 10.70
N ASP A 75 -3.02 -6.84 10.13
CA ASP A 75 -4.38 -6.30 10.24
C ASP A 75 -4.57 -4.82 9.78
N LEU A 76 -3.51 -4.14 9.35
CA LEU A 76 -3.55 -2.74 8.96
C LEU A 76 -4.00 -2.53 7.51
N THR A 77 -3.67 -3.47 6.63
CA THR A 77 -4.09 -3.42 5.21
C THR A 77 -4.56 -4.77 4.73
N THR A 78 -5.63 -4.78 3.95
CA THR A 78 -6.13 -5.98 3.28
C THR A 78 -6.09 -5.73 1.78
N GLU A 79 -5.45 -6.63 1.03
CA GLU A 79 -5.50 -6.60 -0.43
C GLU A 79 -6.96 -6.71 -0.90
N PRO A 80 -7.45 -5.84 -1.81
CA PRO A 80 -8.79 -5.92 -2.35
C PRO A 80 -9.05 -7.27 -3.02
N LYS A 81 -10.27 -7.77 -2.91
CA LYS A 81 -10.66 -8.99 -3.64
C LYS A 81 -10.66 -8.70 -5.13
N PRO A 82 -10.17 -9.62 -5.98
CA PRO A 82 -10.36 -9.50 -7.42
C PRO A 82 -11.86 -9.45 -7.73
N SER A 83 -12.23 -8.61 -8.67
CA SER A 83 -13.62 -8.48 -9.15
C SER A 83 -13.97 -9.52 -10.21
N TYR A 84 -13.08 -10.46 -10.48
CA TYR A 84 -13.26 -11.49 -11.51
C TYR A 84 -14.53 -12.33 -11.29
N ASN A 85 -15.42 -12.28 -12.25
CA ASN A 85 -16.59 -13.14 -12.37
C ASN A 85 -17.06 -13.16 -13.83
N ALA A 86 -16.16 -13.55 -14.72
CA ALA A 86 -16.36 -13.50 -16.15
C ALA A 86 -17.51 -14.38 -16.63
N SER A 87 -18.25 -13.89 -17.62
CA SER A 87 -19.27 -14.64 -18.34
C SER A 87 -18.95 -14.61 -19.84
N TYR A 88 -18.84 -15.77 -20.45
CA TYR A 88 -18.64 -15.84 -21.90
C TYR A 88 -19.89 -15.33 -22.64
N PRO A 89 -19.74 -14.52 -23.68
CA PRO A 89 -18.51 -14.18 -24.43
C PRO A 89 -17.88 -12.83 -24.05
N PHE A 90 -18.19 -12.25 -22.92
CA PHE A 90 -17.86 -10.88 -22.57
C PHE A 90 -16.40 -10.67 -22.16
N ASN A 91 -15.69 -11.70 -21.67
CA ASN A 91 -14.31 -11.56 -21.27
C ASN A 91 -13.34 -11.87 -22.41
N HIS A 92 -12.63 -10.86 -22.88
CA HIS A 92 -11.62 -10.96 -23.94
C HIS A 92 -10.25 -11.12 -23.32
N VAL A 93 -9.67 -12.32 -23.47
CA VAL A 93 -8.41 -12.71 -22.82
C VAL A 93 -7.32 -12.96 -23.84
N LYS A 94 -6.16 -12.32 -23.63
CA LYS A 94 -4.93 -12.64 -24.35
C LYS A 94 -3.92 -13.21 -23.35
N GLU A 95 -3.54 -14.46 -23.53
CA GLU A 95 -2.51 -15.12 -22.73
C GLU A 95 -1.30 -15.49 -23.61
N THR A 96 -0.11 -15.29 -23.06
CA THR A 96 1.14 -15.70 -23.74
C THR A 96 1.60 -17.06 -23.24
N GLU A 97 2.52 -17.70 -23.98
CA GLU A 97 3.08 -19.01 -23.63
C GLU A 97 3.81 -19.00 -22.27
N SER A 98 4.31 -17.86 -21.86
CA SER A 98 4.97 -17.67 -20.56
C SER A 98 4.01 -17.39 -19.42
N GLY A 99 2.70 -17.21 -19.69
CA GLY A 99 1.68 -16.95 -18.67
C GLY A 99 1.49 -15.48 -18.31
N HIS A 100 1.79 -14.54 -19.22
CA HIS A 100 1.32 -13.16 -19.11
C HIS A 100 -0.10 -13.05 -19.64
N ILE A 101 -0.93 -12.23 -18.99
CA ILE A 101 -2.36 -12.14 -19.32
C ILE A 101 -2.77 -10.68 -19.46
N GLN A 102 -3.62 -10.42 -20.44
CA GLN A 102 -4.35 -9.18 -20.61
C GLN A 102 -5.82 -9.51 -20.78
N GLU A 103 -6.67 -8.90 -19.96
CA GLU A 103 -8.12 -9.12 -19.98
C GLU A 103 -8.86 -7.80 -20.10
N PHE A 104 -9.88 -7.80 -20.96
CA PHE A 104 -10.93 -6.80 -21.03
C PHE A 104 -12.25 -7.53 -20.84
N ASP A 105 -12.83 -7.40 -19.66
CA ASP A 105 -14.06 -8.07 -19.26
C ASP A 105 -15.22 -7.09 -19.30
N ASP A 106 -16.16 -7.31 -20.20
CA ASP A 106 -17.39 -6.54 -20.38
C ASP A 106 -18.60 -7.24 -19.75
N THR A 107 -18.37 -8.25 -18.89
CA THR A 107 -19.44 -8.95 -18.18
C THR A 107 -20.27 -7.95 -17.37
N PRO A 108 -21.59 -7.84 -17.59
CA PRO A 108 -22.42 -6.84 -16.93
C PRO A 108 -22.34 -6.91 -15.40
N GLY A 109 -21.96 -5.79 -14.78
CA GLY A 109 -21.76 -5.68 -13.32
C GLY A 109 -20.43 -6.24 -12.82
N HIS A 110 -19.58 -6.73 -13.73
CA HIS A 110 -18.25 -7.27 -13.43
C HIS A 110 -17.18 -6.76 -14.41
N GLU A 111 -17.45 -5.64 -15.04
CA GLU A 111 -16.56 -5.01 -16.01
C GLU A 111 -15.18 -4.80 -15.40
N ARG A 112 -14.12 -5.23 -16.11
CA ARG A 112 -12.78 -5.25 -15.55
C ARG A 112 -11.70 -5.07 -16.62
N ILE A 113 -10.65 -4.32 -16.30
CA ILE A 113 -9.41 -4.30 -17.06
C ILE A 113 -8.33 -4.92 -16.19
N HIS A 114 -7.61 -5.92 -16.71
CA HIS A 114 -6.57 -6.61 -15.96
C HIS A 114 -5.34 -6.91 -16.83
N GLU A 115 -4.16 -6.50 -16.32
CA GLU A 115 -2.87 -6.84 -16.92
C GLU A 115 -2.03 -7.56 -15.88
N TYR A 116 -1.58 -8.77 -16.19
CA TYR A 116 -0.91 -9.64 -15.26
C TYR A 116 0.42 -10.15 -15.81
N HIS A 117 1.46 -10.02 -15.02
CA HIS A 117 2.74 -10.64 -15.26
C HIS A 117 2.82 -11.99 -14.52
N ARG A 118 3.45 -13.00 -15.12
CA ARG A 118 3.58 -14.35 -14.55
C ARG A 118 4.18 -14.41 -13.13
N SER A 119 4.91 -13.38 -12.71
CA SER A 119 5.45 -13.30 -11.35
C SER A 119 4.42 -12.95 -10.28
N GLY A 120 3.21 -12.55 -10.67
CA GLY A 120 2.19 -12.06 -9.77
C GLY A 120 2.07 -10.54 -9.70
N THR A 121 2.92 -9.79 -10.41
CA THR A 121 2.76 -8.34 -10.59
C THR A 121 1.59 -8.08 -11.52
N PHE A 122 0.67 -7.18 -11.12
CA PHE A 122 -0.51 -6.88 -11.92
C PHE A 122 -1.03 -5.46 -11.73
N TYR A 123 -1.86 -5.07 -12.67
CA TYR A 123 -2.70 -3.89 -12.66
C TYR A 123 -4.14 -4.30 -12.93
N GLU A 124 -5.07 -3.84 -12.11
CA GLU A 124 -6.50 -4.17 -12.27
C GLU A 124 -7.36 -2.93 -12.02
N VAL A 125 -8.37 -2.72 -12.87
CA VAL A 125 -9.45 -1.74 -12.66
C VAL A 125 -10.76 -2.50 -12.47
N HIS A 126 -11.47 -2.21 -11.40
CA HIS A 126 -12.70 -2.85 -10.99
C HIS A 126 -13.95 -2.14 -11.58
N PRO A 127 -15.15 -2.75 -11.52
CA PRO A 127 -16.39 -2.17 -12.03
C PRO A 127 -16.77 -0.82 -11.42
N ASP A 128 -16.38 -0.60 -10.17
CA ASP A 128 -16.60 0.66 -9.44
C ASP A 128 -15.54 1.74 -9.74
N GLY A 129 -14.58 1.44 -10.63
CA GLY A 129 -13.46 2.30 -10.97
C GLY A 129 -12.30 2.24 -9.98
N ALA A 130 -12.36 1.41 -8.94
CA ALA A 130 -11.22 1.17 -8.06
C ALA A 130 -10.06 0.58 -8.86
N ARG A 131 -8.84 1.07 -8.58
CA ARG A 131 -7.63 0.60 -9.24
C ARG A 131 -6.71 -0.07 -8.24
N VAL A 132 -6.28 -1.29 -8.54
CA VAL A 132 -5.28 -2.03 -7.79
C VAL A 132 -4.02 -2.17 -8.63
N SER A 133 -2.87 -1.86 -8.04
CA SER A 133 -1.56 -2.10 -8.63
C SER A 133 -0.71 -2.86 -7.63
N LYS A 134 -0.33 -4.09 -7.97
CA LYS A 134 0.52 -4.94 -7.14
C LYS A 134 1.85 -5.18 -7.82
N ILE A 135 2.93 -4.94 -7.09
CA ILE A 135 4.30 -5.21 -7.55
C ILE A 135 4.90 -6.24 -6.60
N VAL A 136 5.31 -7.39 -7.15
CA VAL A 136 5.89 -8.50 -6.36
C VAL A 136 7.40 -8.34 -6.18
N GLY A 137 8.05 -7.67 -7.12
CA GLY A 137 9.48 -7.33 -7.04
C GLY A 137 9.70 -5.87 -6.67
N ASP A 138 10.83 -5.31 -7.05
CA ASP A 138 11.14 -3.91 -6.85
C ASP A 138 10.25 -3.00 -7.69
N GLY A 139 9.79 -1.90 -7.12
CA GLY A 139 8.99 -0.89 -7.79
C GLY A 139 9.75 0.42 -7.91
N TYR A 140 9.79 1.00 -9.13
CA TYR A 140 10.42 2.29 -9.39
C TYR A 140 9.43 3.24 -10.04
N GLU A 141 9.30 4.44 -9.49
CA GLU A 141 8.61 5.54 -10.14
C GLU A 141 9.58 6.70 -10.36
N ILE A 142 9.94 6.96 -11.62
CA ILE A 142 10.91 7.99 -12.02
C ILE A 142 10.19 9.04 -12.85
N VAL A 143 10.15 10.28 -12.33
CA VAL A 143 9.52 11.42 -13.01
C VAL A 143 10.54 12.51 -13.22
N HIS A 144 10.89 12.78 -14.48
CA HIS A 144 11.82 13.86 -14.83
C HIS A 144 11.20 15.25 -14.80
N GLY A 145 9.88 15.33 -14.85
CA GLY A 145 9.13 16.57 -14.80
C GLY A 145 8.41 16.75 -13.45
N LYS A 146 7.34 17.51 -13.48
CA LYS A 146 6.48 17.77 -12.33
C LYS A 146 5.62 16.53 -12.01
N LYS A 147 5.51 16.19 -10.73
CA LYS A 147 4.53 15.21 -10.22
C LYS A 147 3.57 15.89 -9.26
N GLU A 148 2.29 15.70 -9.48
CA GLU A 148 1.23 16.12 -8.56
C GLU A 148 0.44 14.90 -8.10
N VAL A 149 0.19 14.80 -6.79
CA VAL A 149 -0.65 13.77 -6.20
C VAL A 149 -1.78 14.46 -5.44
N ARG A 150 -3.02 14.19 -5.83
CA ARG A 150 -4.21 14.69 -5.15
C ARG A 150 -5.10 13.54 -4.72
N VAL A 151 -5.32 13.41 -3.43
CA VAL A 151 -6.21 12.41 -2.84
C VAL A 151 -7.31 13.14 -2.09
N ARG A 152 -8.58 12.81 -2.34
CA ARG A 152 -9.73 13.40 -1.65
C ARG A 152 -10.14 12.62 -0.39
N GLY A 153 -9.64 11.41 -0.25
CA GLY A 153 -9.87 10.55 0.90
C GLY A 153 -8.60 10.38 1.73
N ASN A 154 -8.54 9.33 2.48
CA ASN A 154 -7.39 9.00 3.33
C ASN A 154 -6.21 8.47 2.53
N VAL A 155 -5.01 8.74 3.02
CA VAL A 155 -3.77 8.13 2.52
C VAL A 155 -3.13 7.36 3.66
N ASN A 156 -2.88 6.06 3.44
CA ASN A 156 -2.12 5.22 4.35
C ASN A 156 -0.83 4.77 3.65
N VAL A 157 0.29 4.94 4.32
CA VAL A 157 1.60 4.50 3.85
C VAL A 157 2.22 3.59 4.90
N PHE A 158 2.50 2.35 4.54
CA PHE A 158 3.13 1.35 5.41
C PHE A 158 4.49 1.00 4.83
N VAL A 159 5.52 1.03 5.67
CA VAL A 159 6.90 0.72 5.29
C VAL A 159 7.48 -0.18 6.38
N ASP A 160 7.79 -1.43 6.04
CA ASP A 160 8.37 -2.39 6.98
C ASP A 160 9.88 -2.20 7.15
N GLY A 161 10.50 -1.49 6.23
CA GLY A 161 11.93 -1.14 6.27
C GLY A 161 12.16 0.34 6.53
N ASP A 162 13.27 0.85 6.02
CA ASP A 162 13.65 2.25 6.15
C ASP A 162 12.91 3.13 5.13
N ALA A 163 12.54 4.34 5.54
CA ALA A 163 12.00 5.37 4.66
C ALA A 163 12.89 6.61 4.68
N SER A 164 13.22 7.13 3.51
CA SER A 164 14.04 8.33 3.34
C SER A 164 13.36 9.35 2.45
N LEU A 165 13.34 10.61 2.88
CA LEU A 165 12.87 11.75 2.09
C LEU A 165 14.01 12.76 1.94
N TYR A 166 14.42 13.02 0.71
CA TYR A 166 15.46 14.02 0.38
C TYR A 166 14.91 15.11 -0.52
N VAL A 167 14.93 16.35 -0.04
CA VAL A 167 14.45 17.54 -0.76
C VAL A 167 15.57 18.56 -0.88
N ARG A 168 15.95 18.92 -2.10
CA ARG A 168 16.98 19.95 -2.33
C ARG A 168 16.49 21.38 -2.19
N GLY A 169 15.21 21.60 -2.39
CA GLY A 169 14.57 22.90 -2.23
C GLY A 169 13.83 22.99 -0.90
N ASN A 170 12.77 23.76 -0.88
CA ASN A 170 11.90 23.89 0.29
C ASN A 170 10.96 22.69 0.45
N MET A 171 10.65 22.37 1.68
CA MET A 171 9.60 21.42 2.03
C MET A 171 8.61 22.12 2.95
N ASP A 172 7.35 22.22 2.50
CA ASP A 172 6.26 22.78 3.28
C ASP A 172 5.28 21.65 3.68
N ALA A 173 4.96 21.56 4.96
CA ALA A 173 3.96 20.62 5.48
C ALA A 173 2.91 21.40 6.24
N GLN A 174 1.67 21.39 5.76
CA GLN A 174 0.52 22.01 6.43
C GLN A 174 -0.46 20.92 6.85
N VAL A 175 -0.88 20.98 8.12
CA VAL A 175 -1.88 20.06 8.71
C VAL A 175 -2.89 20.92 9.45
N ASP A 176 -4.15 20.83 9.03
CA ASP A 176 -5.21 21.69 9.58
C ASP A 176 -5.67 21.24 10.98
N GLU A 177 -5.46 19.97 11.34
CA GLU A 177 -5.85 19.45 12.65
C GLU A 177 -4.62 19.02 13.46
N ASN A 178 -4.28 17.74 13.48
CA ASN A 178 -3.26 17.21 14.37
C ASN A 178 -2.09 16.59 13.60
N LEU A 179 -0.88 16.98 13.98
CA LEU A 179 0.35 16.32 13.55
C LEU A 179 0.94 15.58 14.76
N LYS A 180 1.16 14.27 14.62
CA LYS A 180 1.69 13.40 15.67
C LYS A 180 2.90 12.61 15.19
N PHE A 181 3.99 12.70 15.96
CA PHE A 181 5.17 11.85 15.79
C PHE A 181 5.30 10.91 17.00
N ASN A 182 5.26 9.60 16.76
CA ASN A 182 5.60 8.58 17.74
C ASN A 182 6.91 7.92 17.30
N VAL A 183 7.98 8.12 18.05
CA VAL A 183 9.29 7.62 17.69
C VAL A 183 9.83 6.79 18.85
N GLY A 184 10.18 5.55 18.58
CA GLY A 184 10.66 4.61 19.61
C GLY A 184 12.07 4.89 20.12
N LYS A 185 12.87 5.71 19.40
CA LYS A 185 14.24 6.03 19.81
C LYS A 185 14.46 7.55 19.83
N ASN A 186 15.02 8.15 18.81
CA ASN A 186 15.46 9.53 18.80
C ASN A 186 14.69 10.35 17.76
N ILE A 187 14.45 11.63 18.09
CA ILE A 187 14.09 12.67 17.14
C ILE A 187 15.19 13.73 17.18
N ASP A 188 15.85 13.96 16.05
CA ASP A 188 16.90 14.96 15.93
C ASP A 188 16.43 16.08 14.98
N PHE A 189 16.40 17.32 15.49
CA PHE A 189 16.16 18.51 14.69
C PHE A 189 17.45 19.31 14.58
N HIS A 190 17.95 19.47 13.37
CA HIS A 190 19.13 20.27 13.08
C HIS A 190 18.81 21.33 12.02
N ALA A 191 19.08 22.58 12.32
CA ALA A 191 18.94 23.69 11.38
C ALA A 191 20.24 24.50 11.34
N GLY A 192 20.69 24.84 10.14
CA GLY A 192 21.87 25.70 9.96
C GLY A 192 21.68 27.13 10.45
N GLU A 193 20.43 27.60 10.54
CA GLU A 193 20.10 28.95 11.00
C GLU A 193 19.17 28.93 12.20
N ASN A 194 17.87 28.72 12.01
CA ASN A 194 16.88 28.91 13.07
C ASN A 194 15.91 27.73 13.21
N ILE A 195 15.56 27.39 14.42
CA ILE A 195 14.39 26.59 14.77
C ILE A 195 13.43 27.49 15.51
N ARG A 196 12.18 27.62 15.03
CA ARG A 196 11.12 28.40 15.65
C ARG A 196 9.96 27.51 15.99
N MET A 197 9.50 27.58 17.23
CA MET A 197 8.31 26.89 17.72
C MET A 197 7.38 27.93 18.32
N PHE A 198 6.13 27.93 17.92
CA PHE A 198 5.11 28.85 18.38
C PHE A 198 3.82 28.09 18.71
N SER A 199 3.20 28.41 19.82
CA SER A 199 1.91 27.88 20.24
C SER A 199 1.04 29.01 20.77
N ASN A 200 -0.23 29.03 20.38
CA ASN A 200 -1.20 30.00 20.90
C ASN A 200 -1.68 29.68 22.31
N GLN A 201 -1.47 28.49 22.82
CA GLN A 201 -1.93 28.04 24.13
C GLN A 201 -0.77 27.60 25.01
N SER A 202 -0.32 26.37 24.87
CA SER A 202 0.71 25.80 25.72
C SER A 202 1.78 25.10 24.91
N MET A 203 2.99 25.10 25.42
CA MET A 203 4.11 24.29 24.95
C MET A 203 4.67 23.54 26.15
N GLU A 204 4.67 22.22 26.08
CA GLU A 204 5.12 21.35 27.16
C GLU A 204 6.33 20.54 26.73
N PHE A 205 7.35 20.52 27.57
CA PHE A 205 8.53 19.67 27.41
C PHE A 205 8.68 18.80 28.66
N THR A 206 8.48 17.51 28.54
CA THR A 206 8.58 16.55 29.63
C THR A 206 9.66 15.53 29.35
N THR A 207 10.52 15.28 30.31
CA THR A 207 11.56 14.24 30.25
C THR A 207 11.61 13.47 31.57
N GLN A 208 11.90 12.18 31.50
CA GLN A 208 12.03 11.32 32.68
C GLN A 208 13.41 11.43 33.35
N THR A 209 14.40 11.88 32.62
CA THR A 209 15.78 11.92 33.13
C THR A 209 16.36 13.32 33.12
N THR A 210 16.85 13.79 32.00
CA THR A 210 17.58 15.05 31.90
C THR A 210 17.06 15.92 30.77
N MET A 211 16.84 17.19 31.05
CA MET A 211 16.66 18.23 30.06
C MET A 211 17.87 19.16 30.08
N THR A 212 18.54 19.32 28.96
CA THR A 212 19.68 20.22 28.81
C THR A 212 19.37 21.32 27.81
N GLN A 213 19.60 22.56 28.20
CA GLN A 213 19.53 23.72 27.31
C GLN A 213 20.89 24.44 27.35
N THR A 214 21.55 24.54 26.20
CA THR A 214 22.86 25.18 26.09
C THR A 214 22.81 26.30 25.05
N SER A 215 23.33 27.46 25.41
CA SER A 215 23.53 28.59 24.51
C SER A 215 24.96 29.08 24.60
N VAL A 216 25.65 29.20 23.46
CA VAL A 216 26.99 29.81 23.42
C VAL A 216 26.92 31.34 23.45
N GLY A 217 25.81 31.91 22.99
CA GLY A 217 25.53 33.33 23.05
C GLY A 217 24.56 33.70 24.17
N LYS A 218 23.60 34.54 23.85
CA LYS A 218 22.59 35.00 24.79
C LYS A 218 21.50 33.93 24.96
N PHE A 219 21.18 33.58 26.21
CA PHE A 219 19.98 32.83 26.56
C PHE A 219 18.98 33.79 27.22
N LEU A 220 17.79 33.90 26.65
CA LEU A 220 16.72 34.76 27.17
C LEU A 220 15.50 33.91 27.49
N GLN A 221 15.03 34.01 28.74
CA GLN A 221 13.77 33.47 29.23
C GLN A 221 12.90 34.64 29.69
N GLN A 222 11.70 34.77 29.20
CA GLN A 222 10.80 35.87 29.55
C GLN A 222 9.39 35.33 29.75
N SER A 223 8.73 35.76 30.82
CA SER A 223 7.30 35.56 31.06
C SER A 223 6.66 36.93 31.26
N VAL A 224 5.45 37.14 30.77
CA VAL A 224 4.66 38.35 30.98
C VAL A 224 3.90 38.26 32.30
N ASP A 225 3.49 37.04 32.66
CA ASP A 225 2.81 36.76 33.94
C ASP A 225 3.78 36.08 34.91
N ASP A 226 3.39 34.97 35.50
CA ASP A 226 4.19 34.27 36.50
C ASP A 226 5.26 33.39 35.85
N MET A 227 6.44 33.36 36.47
CA MET A 227 7.48 32.38 36.18
C MET A 227 7.79 31.58 37.44
N GLN A 228 7.63 30.27 37.41
CA GLN A 228 7.89 29.40 38.56
C GLN A 228 9.01 28.40 38.23
N ILE A 229 9.94 28.25 39.18
CA ILE A 229 10.96 27.17 39.14
C ILE A 229 10.77 26.36 40.42
N ILE A 230 10.33 25.11 40.26
CA ILE A 230 10.07 24.18 41.36
C ILE A 230 11.02 23.00 41.26
N THR A 231 11.73 22.71 42.32
CA THR A 231 12.59 21.52 42.42
C THR A 231 12.36 20.82 43.77
N SER A 232 12.29 19.50 43.75
CA SER A 232 12.18 18.70 44.98
C SER A 232 13.55 18.28 45.55
N ALA A 233 14.62 18.65 44.86
CA ALA A 233 15.99 18.35 45.28
C ALA A 233 16.81 19.68 45.31
N ASN A 234 18.03 19.66 44.81
CA ASN A 234 18.91 20.81 44.83
C ASN A 234 18.64 21.75 43.64
N PHE A 235 18.57 23.03 43.87
CA PHE A 235 18.66 24.07 42.86
C PHE A 235 20.03 24.76 42.99
N THR A 236 20.85 24.73 41.97
CA THR A 236 22.17 25.36 41.95
C THR A 236 22.22 26.38 40.81
N ASN A 237 22.54 27.62 41.14
CA ASN A 237 22.84 28.69 40.21
C ASN A 237 24.31 29.09 40.35
N SER A 238 25.09 28.98 39.27
CA SER A 238 26.52 29.32 39.25
C SER A 238 26.80 30.32 38.14
N VAL A 239 27.30 31.50 38.53
CA VAL A 239 27.61 32.59 37.62
C VAL A 239 29.09 32.94 37.77
N LEU A 240 29.85 32.84 36.67
CA LEU A 240 31.26 33.20 36.63
C LEU A 240 31.52 34.68 36.33
N GLY A 241 30.50 35.43 35.95
CA GLY A 241 30.54 36.86 35.69
C GLY A 241 29.67 37.65 36.66
N ASN A 242 29.10 38.75 36.22
CA ASN A 242 28.18 39.53 37.03
C ASN A 242 26.81 38.86 37.14
N TYR A 243 26.23 38.89 38.30
CA TYR A 243 24.87 38.49 38.59
C TYR A 243 24.08 39.70 39.06
N ASP A 244 23.18 40.19 38.24
CA ASP A 244 22.30 41.34 38.57
C ASP A 244 20.88 40.84 38.82
N MET A 245 20.30 41.15 39.95
CA MET A 245 18.90 40.90 40.29
C MET A 245 18.22 42.26 40.55
N VAL A 246 17.18 42.57 39.77
CA VAL A 246 16.36 43.74 39.95
C VAL A 246 14.93 43.27 40.27
N ILE A 247 14.39 43.75 41.40
CA ILE A 247 13.03 43.42 41.83
C ILE A 247 12.30 44.76 42.07
N ASP A 248 11.33 45.03 41.23
CA ASP A 248 10.50 46.24 41.32
C ASP A 248 9.25 46.10 42.23
N GLY A 249 9.18 45.03 43.00
CA GLY A 249 8.10 44.71 43.91
C GLY A 249 8.58 44.14 45.23
N ASN A 250 7.76 43.31 45.86
CA ASN A 250 8.12 42.67 47.12
C ASN A 250 9.00 41.47 46.87
N SER A 251 10.06 41.32 47.64
CA SER A 251 10.88 40.11 47.72
C SER A 251 10.58 39.42 49.04
N LEU A 252 10.16 38.14 48.97
CA LEU A 252 10.04 37.27 50.13
C LEU A 252 11.06 36.14 50.01
N THR A 253 11.91 35.99 51.02
CA THR A 253 12.83 34.85 51.15
C THR A 253 12.49 34.10 52.42
N ASP A 254 11.97 32.87 52.29
CA ASP A 254 11.71 31.99 53.44
C ASP A 254 12.65 30.78 53.35
N ILE A 255 13.46 30.58 54.36
CA ILE A 255 14.43 29.50 54.44
C ILE A 255 14.10 28.69 55.69
N ALA A 256 13.46 27.52 55.49
CA ALA A 256 13.22 26.57 56.55
C ALA A 256 14.43 25.61 56.69
N GLY A 257 15.43 26.01 57.43
CA GLY A 257 16.65 25.22 57.66
C GLY A 257 17.78 26.06 58.22
N THR A 258 18.93 25.46 58.45
CA THR A 258 20.15 26.17 58.93
C THR A 258 20.86 26.84 57.74
N LEU A 259 21.16 28.12 57.87
CA LEU A 259 22.09 28.85 56.99
C LEU A 259 23.52 28.32 57.15
#